data_3d5e367e751848928315a422190a8032
#
_entry.id   3d5e367e751848928315a422190a8032
#
_cell.length_a   1.000
_cell.length_b   1.000
_cell.length_c   1.000
_cell.angle_alpha   90.00
_cell.angle_beta   90.00
_cell.angle_gamma   90.00
#
_symmetry.space_group_name_H-M   'P 1'
#
loop_
_entity.id
_entity.type
_entity.pdbx_description
1 polymer ?
#
loop_
_entity_poly.entity_id
_entity_poly.type
_entity_poly.pdbx_seq_one_letter_code
_entity_poly.pdbx_strand_id
1 'polypeptide(L)'
;MAADNSLFTHPGWRYIGPTTDVWLMLETLGIKKAKEMMLTGIPMNASQALECNLVNKVVPIEKLEEETMKLAETVAALPFDGIVLGKVQFEAALEAMGMGSALTASYILHCLQTGIRYEPGEFNLFRERRQKGVKGALT
;
A
#
# COMPACT_ATOMS: atom_id res chain seq x y z
N MET A 1 6.83 7.21 -8.38
CA MET A 1 8.27 7.03 -8.72
C MET A 1 8.99 6.51 -7.50
N ALA A 2 10.05 5.71 -7.65
CA ALA A 2 10.83 5.18 -6.54
C ALA A 2 12.33 5.24 -6.83
N ALA A 3 13.13 5.31 -5.76
CA ALA A 3 14.58 5.08 -5.87
C ALA A 3 14.87 3.59 -6.08
N ASP A 4 15.95 3.27 -6.75
CA ASP A 4 16.39 1.91 -7.06
C ASP A 4 16.69 1.05 -5.82
N ASN A 5 17.03 1.68 -4.70
CA ASN A 5 17.27 1.05 -3.41
C ASN A 5 16.03 0.97 -2.49
N SER A 6 14.83 1.33 -3.00
CA SER A 6 13.60 1.31 -2.21
C SER A 6 13.13 -0.12 -1.93
N LEU A 7 12.55 -0.32 -0.74
CA LEU A 7 11.86 -1.54 -0.34
C LEU A 7 10.41 -1.23 0.03
N PHE A 8 9.50 -2.06 -0.43
CA PHE A 8 8.07 -1.93 -0.21
C PHE A 8 7.54 -3.16 0.51
N THR A 9 6.78 -2.97 1.55
CA THR A 9 6.14 -4.07 2.27
C THR A 9 4.79 -3.63 2.82
N HIS A 10 3.90 -4.59 3.01
CA HIS A 10 2.62 -4.39 3.67
C HIS A 10 2.55 -5.26 4.94
N PRO A 11 2.78 -4.70 6.11
CA PRO A 11 2.87 -5.48 7.35
C PRO A 11 1.51 -5.87 7.95
N GLY A 12 0.41 -5.33 7.42
CA GLY A 12 -0.89 -5.33 8.07
C GLY A 12 -1.36 -6.68 8.58
N TRP A 13 -1.57 -7.64 7.70
CA TRP A 13 -2.15 -8.93 8.06
C TRP A 13 -1.24 -9.78 8.96
N ARG A 14 0.06 -9.70 8.75
CA ARG A 14 1.02 -10.41 9.58
C ARG A 14 1.06 -9.88 11.03
N TYR A 15 0.86 -8.57 11.20
CA TYR A 15 1.14 -7.93 12.48
C TYR A 15 -0.11 -7.43 13.20
N ILE A 16 -1.11 -6.95 12.48
CA ILE A 16 -2.29 -6.30 13.07
C ILE A 16 -3.63 -6.82 12.55
N GLY A 17 -3.64 -7.71 11.53
CA GLY A 17 -4.85 -8.24 10.92
C GLY A 17 -5.36 -7.40 9.74
N PRO A 18 -6.64 -7.51 9.38
CA PRO A 18 -7.21 -6.85 8.20
C PRO A 18 -7.02 -5.33 8.21
N THR A 19 -6.71 -4.77 7.05
CA THR A 19 -6.47 -3.34 6.82
C THR A 19 -7.50 -2.78 5.84
N THR A 20 -7.61 -1.45 5.76
CA THR A 20 -8.63 -0.78 4.96
C THR A 20 -8.28 -0.65 3.49
N ASP A 21 -7.04 -0.90 3.11
CA ASP A 21 -6.47 -0.66 1.78
C ASP A 21 -6.49 -1.88 0.85
N VAL A 22 -7.18 -2.97 1.23
CA VAL A 22 -7.24 -4.22 0.45
C VAL A 22 -7.69 -3.97 -0.99
N TRP A 23 -8.73 -3.17 -1.18
CA TRP A 23 -9.24 -2.84 -2.51
C TRP A 23 -8.16 -2.18 -3.38
N LEU A 24 -7.49 -1.15 -2.84
CA LEU A 24 -6.43 -0.46 -3.55
C LEU A 24 -5.27 -1.38 -3.93
N MET A 25 -4.88 -2.27 -3.02
CA MET A 25 -3.84 -3.27 -3.28
C MET A 25 -4.24 -4.25 -4.38
N LEU A 26 -5.51 -4.70 -4.39
CA LEU A 26 -6.02 -5.60 -5.43
C LEU A 26 -6.02 -4.93 -6.82
N GLU A 27 -6.49 -3.70 -6.91
CA GLU A 27 -6.55 -2.94 -8.16
C GLU A 27 -5.14 -2.57 -8.69
N THR A 28 -4.22 -2.24 -7.78
CA THR A 28 -2.86 -1.82 -8.17
C THR A 28 -1.96 -3.00 -8.53
N LEU A 29 -1.94 -4.05 -7.70
CA LEU A 29 -0.99 -5.17 -7.81
C LEU A 29 -1.57 -6.40 -8.49
N GLY A 30 -2.90 -6.44 -8.65
CA GLY A 30 -3.62 -7.66 -9.01
C GLY A 30 -3.70 -8.67 -7.84
N ILE A 31 -4.66 -9.56 -7.93
CA ILE A 31 -5.08 -10.45 -6.83
C ILE A 31 -3.92 -11.29 -6.25
N LYS A 32 -3.08 -11.85 -7.12
CA LYS A 32 -2.00 -12.76 -6.69
C LYS A 32 -0.92 -12.02 -5.89
N LYS A 33 -0.44 -10.90 -6.44
CA LYS A 33 0.65 -10.13 -5.82
C LYS A 33 0.19 -9.40 -4.57
N ALA A 34 -1.03 -8.87 -4.57
CA ALA A 34 -1.62 -8.29 -3.37
C ALA A 34 -1.71 -9.31 -2.22
N LYS A 35 -2.22 -10.53 -2.49
CA LYS A 35 -2.27 -11.60 -1.48
C LYS A 35 -0.89 -12.00 -0.99
N GLU A 36 0.08 -12.19 -1.88
CA GLU A 36 1.46 -12.51 -1.51
C GLU A 36 2.01 -11.45 -0.54
N MET A 37 1.97 -10.18 -0.93
CA MET A 37 2.49 -9.08 -0.13
C MET A 37 1.78 -8.94 1.23
N MET A 38 0.45 -8.98 1.24
CA MET A 38 -0.34 -8.75 2.46
C MET A 38 -0.25 -9.92 3.44
N LEU A 39 -0.25 -11.18 2.95
CA LEU A 39 -0.21 -12.36 3.81
C LEU A 39 1.19 -12.67 4.33
N THR A 40 2.22 -12.45 3.51
CA THR A 40 3.60 -12.78 3.90
C THR A 40 4.32 -11.62 4.57
N GLY A 41 3.99 -10.37 4.18
CA GLY A 41 4.73 -9.19 4.59
C GLY A 41 6.18 -9.17 4.07
N ILE A 42 6.53 -10.04 3.12
CA ILE A 42 7.87 -10.08 2.52
C ILE A 42 8.09 -8.81 1.70
N PRO A 43 9.17 -8.05 1.97
CA PRO A 43 9.48 -6.86 1.20
C PRO A 43 9.78 -7.17 -0.27
N MET A 44 9.29 -6.32 -1.17
CA MET A 44 9.71 -6.30 -2.56
C MET A 44 10.66 -5.13 -2.84
N ASN A 45 11.61 -5.31 -3.74
CA ASN A 45 12.51 -4.25 -4.17
C ASN A 45 11.86 -3.34 -5.24
N ALA A 46 12.55 -2.27 -5.63
CA ALA A 46 12.04 -1.30 -6.59
C ALA A 46 11.73 -1.91 -7.97
N SER A 47 12.53 -2.86 -8.46
CA SER A 47 12.29 -3.54 -9.74
C SER A 47 11.00 -4.37 -9.68
N GLN A 48 10.80 -5.15 -8.63
CA GLN A 48 9.59 -5.93 -8.41
C GLN A 48 8.34 -5.04 -8.27
N ALA A 49 8.50 -3.88 -7.61
CA ALA A 49 7.42 -2.89 -7.48
C ALA A 49 7.04 -2.27 -8.84
N LEU A 50 8.00 -2.06 -9.72
CA LEU A 50 7.76 -1.62 -11.09
C LEU A 50 7.05 -2.70 -11.93
N GLU A 51 7.51 -3.94 -11.84
CA GLU A 51 6.94 -5.08 -12.57
C GLU A 51 5.47 -5.34 -12.21
N CYS A 52 5.07 -5.07 -10.96
CA CYS A 52 3.69 -5.25 -10.50
C CYS A 52 2.85 -3.96 -10.45
N ASN A 53 3.30 -2.89 -11.11
CA ASN A 53 2.62 -1.59 -11.21
C ASN A 53 2.44 -0.84 -9.87
N LEU A 54 3.13 -1.22 -8.81
CA LEU A 54 3.11 -0.45 -7.55
C LEU A 54 3.77 0.92 -7.72
N VAL A 55 4.77 1.01 -8.58
CA VAL A 55 5.41 2.27 -8.97
C VAL A 55 5.50 2.40 -10.49
N ASN A 56 5.42 3.63 -11.00
CA ASN A 56 5.42 3.90 -12.43
C ASN A 56 6.82 4.02 -13.04
N LYS A 57 7.84 4.30 -12.21
CA LYS A 57 9.22 4.50 -12.65
C LYS A 57 10.18 4.24 -11.50
N VAL A 58 11.31 3.64 -11.80
CA VAL A 58 12.45 3.49 -10.89
C VAL A 58 13.62 4.28 -11.45
N VAL A 59 14.31 5.01 -10.57
CA VAL A 59 15.47 5.84 -10.91
C VAL A 59 16.55 5.69 -9.84
N PRO A 60 17.84 5.98 -10.16
CA PRO A 60 18.87 6.08 -9.15
C PRO A 60 18.48 7.08 -8.05
N ILE A 61 18.83 6.77 -6.80
CA ILE A 61 18.42 7.58 -5.64
C ILE A 61 18.82 9.05 -5.78
N GLU A 62 19.99 9.32 -6.32
CA GLU A 62 20.52 10.67 -6.55
C GLU A 62 19.75 11.46 -7.60
N LYS A 63 18.92 10.80 -8.44
CA LYS A 63 18.08 11.43 -9.46
C LYS A 63 16.60 11.51 -9.07
N LEU A 64 16.23 10.95 -7.92
CA LEU A 64 14.81 10.82 -7.54
C LEU A 64 14.10 12.19 -7.47
N GLU A 65 14.72 13.16 -6.82
CA GLU A 65 14.15 14.51 -6.68
C GLU A 65 14.02 15.20 -8.03
N GLU A 66 15.09 15.23 -8.82
CA GLU A 66 15.11 15.85 -10.15
C GLU A 66 14.04 15.26 -11.06
N GLU A 67 13.96 13.94 -11.16
CA GLU A 67 12.98 13.26 -12.03
C GLU A 67 11.54 13.40 -11.52
N THR A 68 11.35 13.48 -10.22
CA THR A 68 10.04 13.74 -9.62
C THR A 68 9.58 15.17 -9.91
N MET A 69 10.46 16.14 -9.80
CA MET A 69 10.16 17.55 -10.11
C MET A 69 9.82 17.75 -11.58
N LYS A 70 10.56 17.13 -12.51
CA LYS A 70 10.23 17.17 -13.94
C LYS A 70 8.80 16.66 -14.22
N LEU A 71 8.39 15.56 -13.56
CA LEU A 71 7.02 15.04 -13.68
C LEU A 71 5.99 16.01 -13.09
N ALA A 72 6.28 16.58 -11.92
CA ALA A 72 5.40 17.53 -11.25
C ALA A 72 5.22 18.80 -12.09
N GLU A 73 6.28 19.34 -12.68
CA GLU A 73 6.24 20.49 -13.59
C GLU A 73 5.40 20.20 -14.84
N THR A 74 5.47 19.00 -15.39
CA THR A 74 4.64 18.56 -16.50
C THR A 74 3.14 18.63 -16.14
N VAL A 75 2.79 18.18 -14.94
CA VAL A 75 1.40 18.28 -14.44
C VAL A 75 1.01 19.72 -14.14
N ALA A 76 1.90 20.50 -13.53
CA ALA A 76 1.65 21.90 -13.18
C ALA A 76 1.44 22.80 -14.40
N ALA A 77 1.94 22.42 -15.56
CA ALA A 77 1.73 23.14 -16.82
C ALA A 77 0.33 22.94 -17.43
N LEU A 78 -0.47 21.99 -16.91
CA LEU A 78 -1.81 21.73 -17.43
C LEU A 78 -2.83 22.78 -16.90
N PRO A 79 -3.92 23.04 -17.65
CA PRO A 79 -4.98 23.95 -17.19
C PRO A 79 -5.56 23.49 -15.86
N PHE A 80 -5.65 24.40 -14.88
CA PHE A 80 -6.13 24.10 -13.53
C PHE A 80 -7.51 23.44 -13.52
N ASP A 81 -8.48 24.01 -14.26
CA ASP A 81 -9.84 23.45 -14.33
C ASP A 81 -9.85 22.03 -14.92
N GLY A 82 -8.99 21.76 -15.91
CA GLY A 82 -8.82 20.43 -16.48
C GLY A 82 -8.33 19.40 -15.46
N ILE A 83 -7.36 19.78 -14.63
CA ILE A 83 -6.88 18.93 -13.53
C ILE A 83 -7.99 18.67 -12.50
N VAL A 84 -8.71 19.72 -12.08
CA VAL A 84 -9.79 19.56 -11.09
C VAL A 84 -10.89 18.65 -11.62
N LEU A 85 -11.39 18.89 -12.83
CA LEU A 85 -12.43 18.06 -13.43
C LEU A 85 -11.95 16.63 -13.70
N GLY A 86 -10.71 16.45 -14.15
CA GLY A 86 -10.11 15.15 -14.35
C GLY A 86 -10.00 14.33 -13.05
N LYS A 87 -9.64 14.95 -11.94
CA LYS A 87 -9.61 14.30 -10.62
C LYS A 87 -11.01 13.88 -10.17
N VAL A 88 -12.02 14.72 -10.34
CA VAL A 88 -13.42 14.35 -10.05
C VAL A 88 -13.88 13.19 -10.92
N GLN A 89 -13.48 13.14 -12.19
CA GLN A 89 -13.80 12.04 -13.09
C GLN A 89 -13.16 10.72 -12.63
N PHE A 90 -11.91 10.76 -12.18
CA PHE A 90 -11.25 9.56 -11.61
C PHE A 90 -11.99 9.06 -10.36
N GLU A 91 -12.35 9.94 -9.43
CA GLU A 91 -13.10 9.55 -8.23
C GLU A 91 -14.45 8.93 -8.59
N ALA A 92 -15.20 9.52 -9.53
CA ALA A 92 -16.47 8.96 -9.98
C ALA A 92 -16.31 7.57 -10.63
N ALA A 93 -15.24 7.35 -11.39
CA ALA A 93 -14.95 6.05 -11.98
C ALA A 93 -14.59 5.01 -10.90
N LEU A 94 -13.76 5.37 -9.93
CA LEU A 94 -13.37 4.50 -8.82
C LEU A 94 -14.58 4.11 -7.96
N GLU A 95 -15.49 5.06 -7.69
CA GLU A 95 -16.76 4.77 -7.00
C GLU A 95 -17.64 3.80 -7.81
N ALA A 96 -17.75 3.98 -9.13
CA ALA A 96 -18.49 3.07 -9.99
C ALA A 96 -17.87 1.66 -10.03
N MET A 97 -16.55 1.53 -9.84
CA MET A 97 -15.83 0.25 -9.71
C MET A 97 -16.01 -0.40 -8.33
N GLY A 98 -16.66 0.26 -7.38
CA GLY A 98 -17.00 -0.32 -6.06
C GLY A 98 -16.05 0.09 -4.94
N MET A 99 -15.23 1.12 -5.10
CA MET A 99 -14.27 1.58 -4.09
C MET A 99 -14.94 1.87 -2.74
N GLY A 100 -16.03 2.64 -2.71
CA GLY A 100 -16.71 3.02 -1.48
C GLY A 100 -17.26 1.82 -0.72
N SER A 101 -17.88 0.86 -1.41
CA SER A 101 -18.36 -0.37 -0.80
C SER A 101 -17.25 -1.24 -0.25
N ALA A 102 -16.14 -1.35 -1.00
CA ALA A 102 -14.97 -2.13 -0.59
C ALA A 102 -14.26 -1.51 0.63
N LEU A 103 -14.11 -0.18 0.66
CA LEU A 103 -13.55 0.54 1.80
C LEU A 103 -14.42 0.38 3.05
N THR A 104 -15.76 0.48 2.91
CA THR A 104 -16.69 0.30 4.01
C THR A 104 -16.59 -1.12 4.59
N ALA A 105 -16.60 -2.15 3.74
CA ALA A 105 -16.45 -3.54 4.18
C ALA A 105 -15.09 -3.77 4.86
N SER A 106 -14.01 -3.24 4.30
CA SER A 106 -12.67 -3.34 4.86
C SER A 106 -12.57 -2.64 6.21
N TYR A 107 -13.20 -1.49 6.38
CA TYR A 107 -13.23 -0.76 7.65
C TYR A 107 -13.96 -1.56 8.74
N ILE A 108 -15.11 -2.17 8.42
CA ILE A 108 -15.85 -3.03 9.36
C ILE A 108 -14.95 -4.20 9.80
N LEU A 109 -14.31 -4.89 8.85
CA LEU A 109 -13.40 -5.99 9.15
C LEU A 109 -12.19 -5.54 9.97
N HIS A 110 -11.66 -4.35 9.69
CA HIS A 110 -10.58 -3.74 10.47
C HIS A 110 -11.02 -3.48 11.92
N CYS A 111 -12.22 -2.99 12.14
CA CYS A 111 -12.74 -2.80 13.50
C CYS A 111 -12.91 -4.13 14.27
N LEU A 112 -13.28 -5.21 13.58
CA LEU A 112 -13.43 -6.54 14.19
C LEU A 112 -12.10 -7.17 14.61
N GLN A 113 -10.97 -6.71 14.08
CA GLN A 113 -9.64 -7.24 14.45
C GLN A 113 -9.32 -7.08 15.95
N THR A 114 -9.93 -6.11 16.64
CA THR A 114 -9.76 -5.95 18.10
C THR A 114 -10.26 -7.15 18.89
N GLY A 115 -11.13 -7.97 18.30
CA GLY A 115 -11.65 -9.21 18.85
C GLY A 115 -10.88 -10.47 18.48
N ILE A 116 -9.77 -10.38 17.75
CA ILE A 116 -8.97 -11.54 17.35
C ILE A 116 -8.44 -12.25 18.60
N ARG A 117 -8.71 -13.57 18.65
CA ARG A 117 -8.14 -14.46 19.66
C ARG A 117 -6.94 -15.16 19.06
N TYR A 118 -5.86 -15.23 19.84
CA TYR A 118 -4.62 -15.87 19.43
C TYR A 118 -4.51 -17.24 20.10
N GLU A 119 -4.30 -18.27 19.31
CA GLU A 119 -4.03 -19.60 19.82
C GLU A 119 -2.59 -19.73 20.36
N PRO A 120 -2.30 -20.71 21.23
CA PRO A 120 -0.94 -20.97 21.69
C PRO A 120 0.00 -21.23 20.50
N GLY A 121 1.09 -20.47 20.42
CA GLY A 121 2.08 -20.55 19.35
C GLY A 121 1.86 -19.59 18.17
N GLU A 122 0.71 -18.97 18.04
CA GLU A 122 0.49 -17.95 17.02
C GLU A 122 1.30 -16.68 17.29
N PHE A 123 1.73 -16.03 16.21
CA PHE A 123 2.40 -14.74 16.28
C PHE A 123 1.43 -13.68 16.80
N ASN A 124 1.85 -12.95 17.83
CA ASN A 124 1.12 -11.84 18.40
C ASN A 124 2.05 -10.65 18.57
N LEU A 125 1.89 -9.64 17.71
CA LEU A 125 2.77 -8.47 17.70
C LEU A 125 2.83 -7.76 19.07
N PHE A 126 1.71 -7.64 19.78
CA PHE A 126 1.67 -6.96 21.09
C PHE A 126 2.44 -7.73 22.15
N ARG A 127 2.36 -9.07 22.14
CA ARG A 127 3.14 -9.95 23.00
C ARG A 127 4.63 -9.85 22.67
N GLU A 128 4.98 -9.95 21.39
CA GLU A 128 6.38 -9.89 20.93
C GLU A 128 7.01 -8.52 21.28
N ARG A 129 6.28 -7.42 21.07
CA ARG A 129 6.75 -6.07 21.47
C ARG A 129 7.03 -5.92 22.94
N ARG A 130 6.21 -6.51 23.81
CA ARG A 130 6.44 -6.48 25.25
C ARG A 130 7.69 -7.26 25.65
N GLN A 131 7.98 -8.36 24.96
CA GLN A 131 9.11 -9.24 25.28
C GLN A 131 10.42 -8.80 24.65
N LYS A 132 10.40 -8.35 23.40
CA LYS A 132 11.59 -8.09 22.58
C LYS A 132 11.78 -6.63 22.18
N GLY A 133 10.86 -5.74 22.55
CA GLY A 133 10.81 -4.38 22.05
C GLY A 133 10.30 -4.30 20.60
N VAL A 134 10.12 -3.06 20.09
CA VAL A 134 9.55 -2.84 18.75
C VAL A 134 10.42 -3.47 17.64
N LYS A 135 11.72 -3.22 17.68
CA LYS A 135 12.65 -3.70 16.64
C LYS A 135 12.72 -5.22 16.59
N GLY A 136 12.80 -5.88 17.76
CA GLY A 136 12.87 -7.35 17.83
C GLY A 136 11.55 -8.06 17.53
N ALA A 137 10.42 -7.36 17.55
CA ALA A 137 9.13 -7.93 17.18
C ALA A 137 8.86 -7.91 15.66
N LEU A 138 9.63 -7.11 14.91
CA LEU A 138 9.47 -6.95 13.46
C LEU A 138 10.45 -7.81 12.64
N THR A 139 11.44 -8.42 13.29
CA THR A 139 12.38 -9.39 12.71
C THR A 139 11.92 -10.82 12.97
#